data_b0c407a9a0bd2a16c3c7fdb0d329f311
#
_entry.id   b0c407a9a0bd2a16c3c7fdb0d329f311
#
_cell.length_a   1.000
_cell.length_b   1.000
_cell.length_c   1.000
_cell.angle_alpha   90.00
_cell.angle_beta   90.00
_cell.angle_gamma   90.00
#
_symmetry.space_group_name_H-M   'P 1'
#
loop_
_entity.id
_entity.type
_entity.pdbx_description
1 polymer ?
#
loop_
_entity_poly.entity_id
_entity_poly.type
_entity_poly.pdbx_seq_one_letter_code
_entity_poly.pdbx_strand_id
1 'polypeptide(L)'
;MAKKVFIAAGHGGKDSGAIGVNGVYEKNLTLSISKYLAAALKRCSIEYQMSRTTDTDPVNTVAKCNKYKPDVAVAIHLNAYDKKVRGAEVFYSLFSAEGKKFATSVLNNIVALGVKSRGVKTKKNSNGRDWFEFIRETDATALLVECCFIDNANDYNFVNTAAKQKIMAEAIAKGICEYLKIEYIAEAPKPTTTTNNSTKLYRVQVGAFKDVNNAKALQDKLKAAGYDAIIV
;
A
#
# COMPACT_ATOMS: atom_id res chain seq x y z
N MET A 1 -11.02 12.14 21.36
CA MET A 1 -9.64 12.32 20.88
C MET A 1 -9.50 11.59 19.56
N ALA A 2 -8.70 12.13 18.62
CA ALA A 2 -8.39 11.45 17.38
C ALA A 2 -7.64 10.15 17.66
N LYS A 3 -7.94 9.10 16.89
CA LYS A 3 -7.23 7.83 16.97
C LYS A 3 -5.84 7.94 16.34
N LYS A 4 -4.87 7.22 16.91
CA LYS A 4 -3.48 7.23 16.49
C LYS A 4 -3.03 5.86 16.00
N VAL A 5 -2.35 5.82 14.87
CA VAL A 5 -1.79 4.59 14.30
C VAL A 5 -0.28 4.76 14.06
N PHE A 6 0.52 3.79 14.48
CA PHE A 6 1.91 3.74 14.10
C PHE A 6 2.11 2.76 12.93
N ILE A 7 2.82 3.20 11.89
CA ILE A 7 3.11 2.44 10.69
C ILE A 7 4.60 2.14 10.62
N ALA A 8 4.99 0.90 10.82
CA ALA A 8 6.35 0.44 10.61
C ALA A 8 6.49 -0.08 9.17
N ALA A 9 7.25 0.62 8.33
CA ALA A 9 7.67 0.10 7.04
C ALA A 9 8.83 -0.86 7.25
N GLY A 10 8.61 -2.15 7.01
CA GLY A 10 9.62 -3.20 7.20
C GLY A 10 10.87 -2.96 6.38
N HIS A 11 12.03 -3.38 6.91
CA HIS A 11 13.34 -3.25 6.29
C HIS A 11 13.71 -1.79 5.95
N GLY A 12 14.82 -1.56 5.23
CA GLY A 12 15.25 -0.23 4.81
C GLY A 12 16.76 -0.04 4.86
N GLY A 13 17.27 0.95 4.16
CA GLY A 13 18.70 1.24 4.11
C GLY A 13 19.51 0.03 3.63
N LYS A 14 20.37 -0.50 4.50
CA LYS A 14 21.21 -1.68 4.21
C LYS A 14 20.44 -3.00 4.22
N ASP A 15 19.30 -3.07 4.92
CA ASP A 15 18.44 -4.25 4.97
C ASP A 15 17.45 -4.22 3.80
N SER A 16 17.69 -5.03 2.78
CA SER A 16 16.82 -5.15 1.60
C SER A 16 15.50 -5.85 1.90
N GLY A 17 15.41 -6.62 2.98
CA GLY A 17 14.38 -7.64 3.15
C GLY A 17 14.50 -8.73 2.09
N ALA A 18 13.42 -9.44 1.84
CA ALA A 18 13.36 -10.46 0.81
C ALA A 18 13.57 -9.87 -0.60
N ILE A 19 14.15 -10.69 -1.48
CA ILE A 19 14.31 -10.37 -2.90
C ILE A 19 13.23 -11.15 -3.67
N GLY A 20 12.34 -10.42 -4.29
CA GLY A 20 11.18 -10.96 -4.98
C GLY A 20 11.38 -11.16 -6.48
N VAL A 21 10.26 -11.33 -7.17
CA VAL A 21 10.21 -11.46 -8.63
C VAL A 21 10.89 -10.25 -9.29
N ASN A 22 11.68 -10.52 -10.33
CA ASN A 22 12.47 -9.52 -11.07
C ASN A 22 13.48 -8.74 -10.20
N GLY A 23 13.94 -9.31 -9.09
CA GLY A 23 14.94 -8.69 -8.22
C GLY A 23 14.44 -7.51 -7.38
N VAL A 24 13.11 -7.35 -7.24
CA VAL A 24 12.56 -6.27 -6.41
C VAL A 24 12.88 -6.52 -4.94
N TYR A 25 13.28 -5.48 -4.22
CA TYR A 25 13.54 -5.54 -2.78
C TYR A 25 12.28 -5.26 -1.98
N GLU A 26 12.02 -6.07 -0.95
CA GLU A 26 10.89 -5.92 -0.03
C GLU A 26 10.85 -4.51 0.56
N LYS A 27 11.98 -3.96 1.00
CA LYS A 27 12.07 -2.62 1.59
C LYS A 27 11.43 -1.51 0.75
N ASN A 28 11.46 -1.64 -0.59
CA ASN A 28 10.89 -0.64 -1.49
C ASN A 28 9.37 -0.71 -1.50
N LEU A 29 8.82 -1.92 -1.52
CA LEU A 29 7.38 -2.15 -1.51
C LEU A 29 6.76 -1.82 -0.16
N THR A 30 7.41 -2.23 0.94
CA THR A 30 6.93 -1.91 2.29
C THR A 30 6.87 -0.41 2.53
N LEU A 31 7.88 0.34 2.09
CA LEU A 31 7.88 1.80 2.18
C LEU A 31 6.77 2.42 1.33
N SER A 32 6.60 1.95 0.10
CA SER A 32 5.58 2.45 -0.81
C SER A 32 4.16 2.21 -0.28
N ILE A 33 3.86 0.96 0.12
CA ILE A 33 2.56 0.59 0.72
C ILE A 33 2.31 1.39 2.00
N SER A 34 3.32 1.56 2.87
CA SER A 34 3.21 2.35 4.10
C SER A 34 2.89 3.82 3.84
N LYS A 35 3.45 4.43 2.79
CA LYS A 35 3.12 5.81 2.40
C LYS A 35 1.68 5.94 1.91
N TYR A 36 1.19 4.99 1.12
CA TYR A 36 -0.21 4.97 0.70
C TYR A 36 -1.15 4.74 1.88
N LEU A 37 -0.78 3.85 2.81
CA LEU A 37 -1.53 3.62 4.04
C LEU A 37 -1.62 4.90 4.88
N ALA A 38 -0.52 5.62 5.06
CA ALA A 38 -0.49 6.90 5.76
C ALA A 38 -1.44 7.92 5.14
N ALA A 39 -1.47 8.01 3.80
CA ALA A 39 -2.40 8.89 3.07
C ALA A 39 -3.88 8.48 3.29
N ALA A 40 -4.17 7.17 3.30
CA ALA A 40 -5.50 6.65 3.56
C ALA A 40 -5.97 6.94 4.99
N LEU A 41 -5.11 6.72 6.00
CA LEU A 41 -5.41 7.02 7.39
C LEU A 41 -5.66 8.53 7.62
N LYS A 42 -4.84 9.39 7.01
CA LYS A 42 -5.04 10.84 7.06
C LYS A 42 -6.42 11.25 6.52
N ARG A 43 -6.86 10.64 5.44
CA ARG A 43 -8.17 10.88 4.82
C ARG A 43 -9.31 10.47 5.75
N CYS A 44 -9.12 9.41 6.56
CA CYS A 44 -10.05 8.96 7.60
C CYS A 44 -9.90 9.74 8.93
N SER A 45 -9.21 10.87 8.95
CA SER A 45 -8.97 11.69 10.16
C SER A 45 -8.27 10.93 11.30
N ILE A 46 -7.44 9.95 10.94
CA ILE A 46 -6.59 9.20 11.87
C ILE A 46 -5.20 9.83 11.89
N GLU A 47 -4.72 10.18 13.08
CA GLU A 47 -3.33 10.61 13.25
C GLU A 47 -2.38 9.43 13.04
N TYR A 48 -1.24 9.66 12.41
CA TYR A 48 -0.27 8.61 12.20
C TYR A 48 1.18 9.09 12.38
N GLN A 49 2.04 8.15 12.72
CA GLN A 49 3.50 8.30 12.62
C GLN A 49 4.06 7.10 11.87
N MET A 50 5.04 7.34 11.01
CA MET A 50 5.78 6.28 10.30
C MET A 50 7.15 6.04 10.93
N SER A 51 7.63 4.80 10.91
CA SER A 51 8.99 4.45 11.36
C SER A 51 10.07 5.13 10.51
N ARG A 52 9.85 5.19 9.19
CA ARG A 52 10.67 5.84 8.18
C ARG A 52 9.84 6.37 7.03
N THR A 53 10.27 7.43 6.36
CA THR A 53 9.61 8.03 5.19
C THR A 53 10.49 8.01 3.94
N THR A 54 11.73 7.57 4.08
CA THR A 54 12.74 7.41 3.02
C THR A 54 13.39 6.04 3.13
N ASP A 55 14.27 5.68 2.18
CA ASP A 55 15.05 4.44 2.26
C ASP A 55 16.22 4.62 3.23
N THR A 56 15.94 4.49 4.51
CA THR A 56 16.90 4.55 5.61
C THR A 56 16.80 3.30 6.47
N ASP A 57 17.84 2.99 7.22
CA ASP A 57 17.82 1.88 8.20
C ASP A 57 16.67 2.08 9.20
N PRO A 58 15.95 1.01 9.56
CA PRO A 58 14.83 1.08 10.51
C PRO A 58 15.36 1.15 11.96
N VAL A 59 15.93 2.30 12.33
CA VAL A 59 16.53 2.50 13.66
C VAL A 59 15.45 2.82 14.69
N ASN A 60 15.49 2.11 15.82
CA ASN A 60 14.65 2.36 17.01
C ASN A 60 13.13 2.37 16.69
N THR A 61 12.65 1.49 15.81
CA THR A 61 11.22 1.44 15.41
C THR A 61 10.30 1.25 16.61
N VAL A 62 10.60 0.31 17.52
CA VAL A 62 9.82 0.06 18.75
C VAL A 62 9.84 1.28 19.67
N ALA A 63 11.00 1.88 19.92
CA ALA A 63 11.10 3.06 20.77
C ALA A 63 10.33 4.26 20.20
N LYS A 64 10.36 4.46 18.88
CA LYS A 64 9.52 5.48 18.21
C LYS A 64 8.03 5.20 18.38
N CYS A 65 7.62 3.94 18.24
CA CYS A 65 6.23 3.53 18.43
C CYS A 65 5.76 3.81 19.85
N ASN A 66 6.50 3.33 20.85
CA ASN A 66 6.14 3.48 22.25
C ASN A 66 6.14 4.97 22.70
N LYS A 67 7.09 5.77 22.18
CA LYS A 67 7.09 7.23 22.40
C LYS A 67 5.86 7.93 21.82
N TYR A 68 5.40 7.48 20.65
CA TYR A 68 4.22 8.05 19.98
C TYR A 68 2.90 7.70 20.69
N LYS A 69 2.86 6.58 21.42
CA LYS A 69 1.69 6.07 22.16
C LYS A 69 0.45 5.93 21.24
N PRO A 70 0.52 5.10 20.18
CA PRO A 70 -0.61 4.90 19.30
C PRO A 70 -1.71 4.03 19.95
N ASP A 71 -2.95 4.11 19.44
CA ASP A 71 -4.01 3.15 19.80
C ASP A 71 -3.69 1.76 19.25
N VAL A 72 -3.13 1.69 18.04
CA VAL A 72 -2.68 0.44 17.39
C VAL A 72 -1.43 0.68 16.53
N ALA A 73 -0.69 -0.40 16.27
CA ALA A 73 0.51 -0.36 15.45
C ALA A 73 0.51 -1.47 14.39
N VAL A 74 1.02 -1.19 13.19
CA VAL A 74 1.13 -2.17 12.10
C VAL A 74 2.52 -2.12 11.48
N ALA A 75 3.17 -3.28 11.37
CA ALA A 75 4.39 -3.44 10.57
C ALA A 75 4.01 -4.04 9.22
N ILE A 76 4.41 -3.38 8.14
CA ILE A 76 4.12 -3.80 6.77
C ILE A 76 5.30 -4.59 6.22
N HIS A 77 5.04 -5.81 5.83
CA HIS A 77 5.99 -6.78 5.28
C HIS A 77 5.43 -7.50 4.05
N LEU A 78 6.32 -8.19 3.33
CA LEU A 78 5.99 -9.14 2.27
C LEU A 78 6.81 -10.40 2.48
N ASN A 79 6.15 -11.53 2.55
CA ASN A 79 6.76 -12.82 2.81
C ASN A 79 7.56 -13.33 1.60
N ALA A 80 8.44 -14.29 1.84
CA ALA A 80 9.13 -15.07 0.81
C ALA A 80 9.44 -16.47 1.33
N TYR A 81 9.48 -17.47 0.43
CA TYR A 81 9.86 -18.82 0.80
C TYR A 81 10.47 -19.61 -0.37
N ASP A 82 9.67 -20.34 -1.13
CA ASP A 82 10.11 -21.29 -2.16
C ASP A 82 9.56 -20.96 -3.57
N LYS A 83 9.06 -19.75 -3.76
CA LYS A 83 8.39 -19.26 -4.99
C LYS A 83 7.04 -19.96 -5.30
N LYS A 84 6.65 -20.99 -4.54
CA LYS A 84 5.39 -21.73 -4.72
C LYS A 84 4.35 -21.36 -3.67
N VAL A 85 4.79 -21.11 -2.45
CA VAL A 85 3.91 -20.64 -1.38
C VAL A 85 3.38 -19.26 -1.70
N ARG A 86 2.09 -19.01 -1.36
CA ARG A 86 1.39 -17.75 -1.67
C ARG A 86 0.30 -17.44 -0.66
N GLY A 87 -0.06 -16.16 -0.59
CA GLY A 87 -1.17 -15.65 0.22
C GLY A 87 -0.73 -14.67 1.31
N ALA A 88 -1.72 -13.99 1.89
CA ALA A 88 -1.51 -13.06 3.00
C ALA A 88 -1.66 -13.76 4.35
N GLU A 89 -0.86 -13.34 5.32
CA GLU A 89 -1.00 -13.74 6.73
C GLU A 89 -0.73 -12.55 7.64
N VAL A 90 -1.41 -12.51 8.78
CA VAL A 90 -1.23 -11.43 9.75
C VAL A 90 -0.88 -12.00 11.11
N PHE A 91 0.27 -11.60 11.63
CA PHE A 91 0.72 -12.02 12.96
C PHE A 91 0.27 -11.02 14.02
N TYR A 92 -0.13 -11.56 15.16
CA TYR A 92 -0.53 -10.82 16.35
C TYR A 92 0.07 -11.44 17.62
N SER A 93 -0.01 -10.76 18.76
CA SER A 93 0.56 -11.27 20.01
C SER A 93 -0.17 -12.52 20.53
N LEU A 94 0.62 -13.52 20.94
CA LEU A 94 0.17 -14.74 21.66
C LEU A 94 -0.80 -14.44 22.82
N PHE A 95 -0.65 -13.26 23.42
CA PHE A 95 -1.30 -12.86 24.66
C PHE A 95 -2.45 -11.88 24.45
N SER A 96 -2.83 -11.57 23.18
CA SER A 96 -3.80 -10.53 22.87
C SER A 96 -5.01 -11.06 22.09
N ALA A 97 -6.15 -11.18 22.76
CA ALA A 97 -7.43 -11.45 22.10
C ALA A 97 -7.85 -10.29 21.18
N GLU A 98 -7.59 -9.04 21.58
CA GLU A 98 -7.84 -7.85 20.76
C GLU A 98 -6.91 -7.83 19.54
N GLY A 99 -5.65 -8.24 19.67
CA GLY A 99 -4.75 -8.43 18.55
C GLY A 99 -5.30 -9.41 17.51
N LYS A 100 -5.95 -10.51 17.93
CA LYS A 100 -6.61 -11.45 17.02
C LYS A 100 -7.75 -10.80 16.24
N LYS A 101 -8.60 -10.01 16.91
CA LYS A 101 -9.70 -9.28 16.25
C LYS A 101 -9.17 -8.29 15.24
N PHE A 102 -8.16 -7.53 15.64
CA PHE A 102 -7.50 -6.56 14.76
C PHE A 102 -6.86 -7.22 13.54
N ALA A 103 -6.09 -8.29 13.74
CA ALA A 103 -5.49 -9.06 12.67
C ALA A 103 -6.53 -9.63 11.70
N THR A 104 -7.66 -10.12 12.23
CA THR A 104 -8.77 -10.66 11.41
C THR A 104 -9.39 -9.59 10.53
N SER A 105 -9.64 -8.39 11.08
CA SER A 105 -10.20 -7.28 10.30
C SER A 105 -9.26 -6.87 9.16
N VAL A 106 -7.96 -6.74 9.42
CA VAL A 106 -6.97 -6.39 8.39
C VAL A 106 -6.87 -7.49 7.33
N LEU A 107 -6.75 -8.75 7.74
CA LEU A 107 -6.61 -9.87 6.81
C LEU A 107 -7.83 -10.02 5.90
N ASN A 108 -9.05 -9.90 6.44
CA ASN A 108 -10.29 -10.03 5.65
C ASN A 108 -10.35 -9.00 4.51
N ASN A 109 -9.93 -7.78 4.76
CA ASN A 109 -9.88 -6.73 3.74
C ASN A 109 -8.80 -6.99 2.68
N ILE A 110 -7.63 -7.55 3.05
CA ILE A 110 -6.61 -7.98 2.08
C ILE A 110 -7.13 -9.14 1.23
N VAL A 111 -7.78 -10.13 1.84
CA VAL A 111 -8.34 -11.30 1.14
C VAL A 111 -9.46 -10.90 0.18
N ALA A 112 -10.23 -9.85 0.49
CA ALA A 112 -11.25 -9.30 -0.40
C ALA A 112 -10.67 -8.77 -1.74
N LEU A 113 -9.36 -8.52 -1.83
CA LEU A 113 -8.67 -8.20 -3.09
C LEU A 113 -8.42 -9.44 -3.98
N GLY A 114 -8.73 -10.64 -3.51
CA GLY A 114 -8.44 -11.91 -4.18
C GLY A 114 -7.10 -12.55 -3.76
N VAL A 115 -6.40 -11.97 -2.80
CA VAL A 115 -5.19 -12.58 -2.20
C VAL A 115 -5.62 -13.81 -1.40
N LYS A 116 -4.92 -14.94 -1.58
CA LYS A 116 -5.19 -16.16 -0.82
C LYS A 116 -5.00 -15.94 0.68
N SER A 117 -5.96 -16.36 1.50
CA SER A 117 -5.80 -16.31 2.95
C SER A 117 -4.89 -17.44 3.44
N ARG A 118 -3.95 -17.10 4.32
CA ARG A 118 -3.16 -18.04 5.12
C ARG A 118 -3.51 -17.96 6.62
N GLY A 119 -4.49 -17.12 6.96
CA GLY A 119 -5.02 -16.95 8.31
C GLY A 119 -4.27 -15.93 9.16
N VAL A 120 -4.88 -15.59 10.29
CA VAL A 120 -4.22 -14.86 11.36
C VAL A 120 -3.41 -15.81 12.21
N LYS A 121 -2.22 -15.41 12.65
CA LYS A 121 -1.25 -16.30 13.26
C LYS A 121 -0.57 -15.70 14.47
N THR A 122 -0.05 -16.57 15.30
CA THR A 122 0.90 -16.24 16.34
C THR A 122 2.18 -17.02 16.08
N LYS A 123 3.32 -16.51 16.53
CA LYS A 123 4.61 -17.22 16.47
C LYS A 123 5.35 -17.02 17.77
N LYS A 124 5.80 -18.15 18.35
CA LYS A 124 6.46 -18.22 19.65
C LYS A 124 7.96 -18.37 19.47
N ASN A 125 8.76 -17.66 20.25
CA ASN A 125 10.21 -17.88 20.34
C ASN A 125 10.54 -18.97 21.39
N SER A 126 11.82 -19.29 21.54
CA SER A 126 12.30 -20.31 22.49
C SER A 126 11.97 -19.99 23.96
N ASN A 127 11.80 -18.72 24.30
CA ASN A 127 11.50 -18.25 25.66
C ASN A 127 9.98 -18.14 25.93
N GLY A 128 9.14 -18.63 25.01
CA GLY A 128 7.70 -18.61 25.19
C GLY A 128 7.03 -17.26 24.89
N ARG A 129 7.78 -16.24 24.43
CA ARG A 129 7.29 -14.92 24.08
C ARG A 129 7.00 -14.80 22.57
N ASP A 130 6.36 -13.72 22.15
CA ASP A 130 6.18 -13.44 20.73
C ASP A 130 7.52 -13.42 19.99
N TRP A 131 7.57 -14.03 18.80
CA TRP A 131 8.76 -14.13 17.96
C TRP A 131 9.20 -12.75 17.46
N PHE A 132 8.25 -12.00 16.89
CA PHE A 132 8.54 -10.73 16.25
C PHE A 132 8.75 -9.64 17.32
N GLU A 133 9.90 -8.97 17.28
CA GLU A 133 10.26 -7.91 18.22
C GLU A 133 9.22 -6.80 18.25
N PHE A 134 8.74 -6.37 17.07
CA PHE A 134 7.75 -5.31 16.96
C PHE A 134 6.44 -5.65 17.69
N ILE A 135 5.99 -6.90 17.62
CA ILE A 135 4.80 -7.35 18.36
C ILE A 135 5.10 -7.47 19.85
N ARG A 136 6.28 -7.97 20.21
CA ARG A 136 6.67 -8.32 21.58
C ARG A 136 6.97 -7.10 22.45
N GLU A 137 7.62 -6.08 21.86
CA GLU A 137 8.16 -4.94 22.61
C GLU A 137 7.37 -3.64 22.39
N THR A 138 6.30 -3.67 21.58
CA THR A 138 5.41 -2.53 21.40
C THR A 138 4.31 -2.53 22.46
N ASP A 139 4.10 -1.38 23.14
CA ASP A 139 3.09 -1.23 24.21
C ASP A 139 1.65 -1.27 23.65
N ALA A 140 1.44 -0.81 22.41
CA ALA A 140 0.14 -0.84 21.75
C ALA A 140 -0.18 -2.22 21.16
N THR A 141 -1.46 -2.47 20.88
CA THR A 141 -1.85 -3.65 20.08
C THR A 141 -1.20 -3.58 18.71
N ALA A 142 -0.19 -4.46 18.48
CA ALA A 142 0.66 -4.46 17.30
C ALA A 142 0.39 -5.67 16.40
N LEU A 143 0.48 -5.46 15.08
CA LEU A 143 0.42 -6.49 14.04
C LEU A 143 1.67 -6.47 13.18
N LEU A 144 2.02 -7.64 12.62
CA LEU A 144 2.91 -7.75 11.48
C LEU A 144 2.10 -8.33 10.31
N VAL A 145 2.00 -7.55 9.25
CA VAL A 145 1.17 -7.84 8.07
C VAL A 145 2.05 -8.32 6.93
N GLU A 146 1.98 -9.60 6.63
CA GLU A 146 2.58 -10.18 5.44
C GLU A 146 1.55 -10.09 4.30
N CYS A 147 1.67 -9.05 3.48
CA CYS A 147 0.67 -8.71 2.47
C CYS A 147 0.49 -9.79 1.41
N CYS A 148 1.58 -10.46 1.01
CA CYS A 148 1.65 -11.54 0.03
C CYS A 148 3.09 -12.07 -0.03
N PHE A 149 3.34 -13.12 -0.83
CA PHE A 149 4.70 -13.64 -1.08
C PHE A 149 5.34 -12.92 -2.26
N ILE A 150 6.38 -12.12 -1.99
CA ILE A 150 7.05 -11.29 -3.00
C ILE A 150 7.81 -12.11 -4.05
N ASP A 151 8.23 -13.34 -3.69
CA ASP A 151 8.94 -14.29 -4.56
C ASP A 151 8.01 -15.16 -5.43
N ASN A 152 6.68 -15.11 -5.18
CA ASN A 152 5.67 -15.81 -5.97
C ASN A 152 5.07 -14.88 -7.03
N ALA A 153 5.13 -15.28 -8.31
CA ALA A 153 4.68 -14.42 -9.42
C ALA A 153 3.18 -14.04 -9.36
N ASN A 154 2.32 -14.96 -8.90
CA ASN A 154 0.89 -14.66 -8.76
C ASN A 154 0.62 -13.67 -7.63
N ASP A 155 1.33 -13.80 -6.51
CA ASP A 155 1.20 -12.88 -5.38
C ASP A 155 1.83 -11.52 -5.67
N TYR A 156 2.99 -11.50 -6.32
CA TYR A 156 3.64 -10.26 -6.74
C TYR A 156 2.73 -9.40 -7.63
N ASN A 157 1.82 -10.02 -8.40
CA ASN A 157 0.83 -9.29 -9.18
C ASN A 157 -0.11 -8.40 -8.34
N PHE A 158 -0.23 -8.61 -7.03
CA PHE A 158 -1.03 -7.74 -6.16
C PHE A 158 -0.27 -6.47 -5.71
N VAL A 159 1.05 -6.39 -5.95
CA VAL A 159 1.90 -5.28 -5.48
C VAL A 159 2.91 -4.78 -6.51
N ASN A 160 2.90 -5.30 -7.74
CA ASN A 160 3.91 -5.03 -8.78
C ASN A 160 3.81 -3.64 -9.44
N THR A 161 2.80 -2.86 -9.12
CA THR A 161 2.64 -1.47 -9.60
C THR A 161 2.24 -0.54 -8.46
N ALA A 162 2.53 0.76 -8.60
CA ALA A 162 2.13 1.77 -7.63
C ALA A 162 0.61 1.77 -7.36
N ALA A 163 -0.20 1.58 -8.40
CA ALA A 163 -1.67 1.48 -8.25
C ALA A 163 -2.09 0.28 -7.40
N LYS A 164 -1.47 -0.89 -7.59
CA LYS A 164 -1.75 -2.10 -6.81
C LYS A 164 -1.24 -2.01 -5.37
N GLN A 165 -0.08 -1.39 -5.14
CA GLN A 165 0.43 -1.09 -3.82
C GLN A 165 -0.52 -0.17 -3.05
N LYS A 166 -1.10 0.80 -3.74
CA LYS A 166 -2.13 1.67 -3.18
C LYS A 166 -3.40 0.89 -2.83
N ILE A 167 -3.89 0.03 -3.70
CA ILE A 167 -5.05 -0.84 -3.43
C ILE A 167 -4.80 -1.73 -2.20
N MET A 168 -3.61 -2.30 -2.06
CA MET A 168 -3.21 -3.07 -0.87
C MET A 168 -3.24 -2.21 0.40
N ALA A 169 -2.70 -0.99 0.34
CA ALA A 169 -2.71 -0.05 1.45
C ALA A 169 -4.13 0.39 1.85
N GLU A 170 -5.03 0.61 0.88
CA GLU A 170 -6.43 0.94 1.13
C GLU A 170 -7.16 -0.22 1.83
N ALA A 171 -6.89 -1.47 1.46
CA ALA A 171 -7.44 -2.64 2.14
C ALA A 171 -6.97 -2.71 3.60
N ILE A 172 -5.68 -2.47 3.86
CA ILE A 172 -5.15 -2.42 5.23
C ILE A 172 -5.79 -1.27 6.02
N ALA A 173 -5.91 -0.07 5.42
CA ALA A 173 -6.55 1.08 6.05
C ALA A 173 -8.00 0.80 6.43
N LYS A 174 -8.76 0.15 5.54
CA LYS A 174 -10.14 -0.25 5.79
C LYS A 174 -10.24 -1.19 6.99
N GLY A 175 -9.37 -2.22 7.08
CA GLY A 175 -9.31 -3.12 8.23
C GLY A 175 -8.95 -2.40 9.53
N ILE A 176 -8.05 -1.41 9.49
CA ILE A 176 -7.73 -0.56 10.66
C ILE A 176 -8.94 0.27 11.08
N CYS A 177 -9.63 0.91 10.13
CA CYS A 177 -10.82 1.71 10.40
C CYS A 177 -11.94 0.86 11.01
N GLU A 178 -12.21 -0.32 10.46
CA GLU A 178 -13.21 -1.27 10.99
C GLU A 178 -12.90 -1.65 12.43
N TYR A 179 -11.64 -2.00 12.74
CA TYR A 179 -11.24 -2.35 14.11
C TYR A 179 -11.37 -1.17 15.06
N LEU A 180 -10.96 0.02 14.66
CA LEU A 180 -11.05 1.24 15.47
C LEU A 180 -12.46 1.85 15.52
N LYS A 181 -13.42 1.27 14.78
CA LYS A 181 -14.80 1.76 14.65
C LYS A 181 -14.85 3.19 14.12
N ILE A 182 -14.01 3.49 13.13
CA ILE A 182 -13.96 4.74 12.39
C ILE A 182 -14.52 4.50 10.99
N GLU A 183 -15.25 5.47 10.46
CA GLU A 183 -15.71 5.40 9.08
C GLU A 183 -14.52 5.43 8.12
N TYR A 184 -14.46 4.44 7.22
CA TYR A 184 -13.47 4.42 6.16
C TYR A 184 -13.90 5.35 5.02
N ILE A 185 -13.10 6.36 4.75
CA ILE A 185 -13.32 7.30 3.66
C ILE A 185 -12.48 6.85 2.46
N ALA A 186 -13.13 6.34 1.41
CA ALA A 186 -12.46 5.97 0.17
C ALA A 186 -11.85 7.20 -0.50
N GLU A 187 -10.76 6.99 -1.26
CA GLU A 187 -10.29 8.08 -2.11
C GLU A 187 -11.34 8.40 -3.17
N ALA A 188 -11.69 9.69 -3.28
CA ALA A 188 -12.55 10.11 -4.38
C ALA A 188 -11.92 9.65 -5.71
N PRO A 189 -12.69 9.03 -6.59
CA PRO A 189 -12.16 8.72 -7.92
C PRO A 189 -11.59 10.03 -8.48
N LYS A 190 -10.30 10.02 -8.86
CA LYS A 190 -9.81 11.11 -9.70
C LYS A 190 -10.86 11.29 -10.79
N PRO A 191 -11.29 12.54 -11.08
CA PRO A 191 -12.16 12.73 -12.22
C PRO A 191 -11.45 12.06 -13.39
N THR A 192 -11.88 10.87 -13.70
CA THR A 192 -11.66 10.32 -15.02
C THR A 192 -12.34 11.35 -15.91
N THR A 193 -11.57 12.04 -16.72
CA THR A 193 -12.15 12.59 -17.95
C THR A 193 -12.94 11.43 -18.52
N THR A 194 -14.25 11.51 -18.35
CA THR A 194 -15.18 10.52 -18.88
C THR A 194 -15.06 10.64 -20.38
N THR A 195 -14.18 9.88 -20.98
CA THR A 195 -14.33 9.54 -22.38
C THR A 195 -15.55 8.65 -22.42
N ASN A 196 -16.70 9.27 -22.71
CA ASN A 196 -17.89 8.57 -23.13
C ASN A 196 -17.46 7.45 -24.09
N ASN A 197 -17.94 6.26 -23.83
CA ASN A 197 -17.68 5.05 -24.60
C ASN A 197 -18.39 5.17 -25.96
N SER A 198 -17.81 5.95 -26.87
CA SER A 198 -18.08 5.91 -28.29
C SER A 198 -16.73 5.82 -28.97
N THR A 199 -16.41 4.66 -29.52
CA THR A 199 -15.22 4.37 -30.34
C THR A 199 -13.92 5.00 -29.83
N LYS A 200 -13.00 4.16 -29.33
CA LYS A 200 -11.69 4.58 -28.78
C LYS A 200 -10.90 5.38 -29.81
N LEU A 201 -11.04 6.71 -29.78
CA LEU A 201 -10.30 7.61 -30.64
C LEU A 201 -8.96 7.95 -30.02
N TYR A 202 -7.88 7.63 -30.67
CA TYR A 202 -6.53 8.11 -30.31
C TYR A 202 -6.31 9.46 -31.02
N ARG A 203 -5.97 10.49 -30.22
CA ARG A 203 -5.64 11.81 -30.76
C ARG A 203 -4.12 11.94 -30.87
N VAL A 204 -3.67 12.41 -32.02
CA VAL A 204 -2.28 12.77 -32.28
C VAL A 204 -2.19 14.29 -32.37
N GLN A 205 -1.40 14.87 -31.45
CA GLN A 205 -1.14 16.31 -31.47
C GLN A 205 0.03 16.59 -32.41
N VAL A 206 -0.18 17.40 -33.42
CA VAL A 206 0.81 17.72 -34.46
C VAL A 206 1.41 19.12 -34.33
N GLY A 207 0.96 19.92 -33.33
CA GLY A 207 1.50 21.25 -33.06
C GLY A 207 0.83 21.92 -31.87
N ALA A 208 1.52 22.92 -31.29
CA ALA A 208 0.98 23.82 -30.27
C ALA A 208 1.48 25.24 -30.59
N PHE A 209 0.57 26.20 -30.73
CA PHE A 209 0.85 27.54 -31.18
C PHE A 209 0.29 28.58 -30.19
N LYS A 210 1.05 29.65 -29.95
CA LYS A 210 0.56 30.81 -29.18
C LYS A 210 -0.38 31.70 -30.03
N ASP A 211 -0.20 31.69 -31.36
CA ASP A 211 -1.00 32.46 -32.30
C ASP A 211 -1.95 31.52 -33.03
N VAL A 212 -3.25 31.84 -33.00
CA VAL A 212 -4.32 31.06 -33.62
C VAL A 212 -4.19 31.01 -35.15
N ASN A 213 -3.60 32.01 -35.77
CA ASN A 213 -3.42 32.05 -37.23
C ASN A 213 -2.38 30.99 -37.65
N ASN A 214 -1.35 30.76 -36.87
CA ASN A 214 -0.38 29.69 -37.12
C ASN A 214 -1.01 28.30 -36.95
N ALA A 215 -1.92 28.13 -35.99
CA ALA A 215 -2.67 26.90 -35.83
C ALA A 215 -3.59 26.64 -37.03
N LYS A 216 -4.32 27.68 -37.54
CA LYS A 216 -5.15 27.60 -38.72
C LYS A 216 -4.35 27.27 -39.98
N ALA A 217 -3.20 27.91 -40.15
CA ALA A 217 -2.32 27.63 -41.31
C ALA A 217 -1.84 26.16 -41.35
N LEU A 218 -1.55 25.56 -40.18
CA LEU A 218 -1.22 24.14 -40.12
C LEU A 218 -2.46 23.25 -40.34
N GLN A 219 -3.62 23.62 -39.82
CA GLN A 219 -4.87 22.91 -40.02
C GLN A 219 -5.19 22.83 -41.55
N ASP A 220 -5.08 23.96 -42.28
CA ASP A 220 -5.36 24.01 -43.73
C ASP A 220 -4.39 23.14 -44.53
N LYS A 221 -3.09 23.13 -44.14
CA LYS A 221 -2.10 22.24 -44.78
C LYS A 221 -2.43 20.76 -44.54
N LEU A 222 -2.87 20.40 -43.34
CA LEU A 222 -3.25 19.02 -43.03
C LEU A 222 -4.50 18.60 -43.77
N LYS A 223 -5.51 19.49 -43.89
CA LYS A 223 -6.71 19.23 -44.67
C LYS A 223 -6.41 19.08 -46.17
N ALA A 224 -5.54 19.93 -46.72
CA ALA A 224 -5.08 19.80 -48.10
C ALA A 224 -4.32 18.50 -48.37
N ALA A 225 -3.67 17.93 -47.36
CA ALA A 225 -3.00 16.64 -47.41
C ALA A 225 -3.94 15.43 -47.13
N GLY A 226 -5.26 15.67 -46.99
CA GLY A 226 -6.27 14.62 -46.82
C GLY A 226 -6.48 14.17 -45.36
N TYR A 227 -5.95 14.88 -44.37
CA TYR A 227 -6.16 14.58 -42.94
C TYR A 227 -7.30 15.42 -42.37
N ASP A 228 -8.18 14.80 -41.56
CA ASP A 228 -9.18 15.55 -40.82
C ASP A 228 -8.48 16.16 -39.56
N ALA A 229 -8.40 17.51 -39.52
CA ALA A 229 -7.68 18.23 -38.48
C ALA A 229 -8.60 19.28 -37.83
N ILE A 230 -8.55 19.32 -36.49
CA ILE A 230 -9.29 20.29 -35.66
C ILE A 230 -8.32 21.09 -34.78
N ILE A 231 -8.68 22.32 -34.47
CA ILE A 231 -8.00 23.12 -33.43
C ILE A 231 -8.82 22.95 -32.16
N VAL A 232 -8.14 22.62 -31.04
CA VAL A 232 -8.74 22.42 -29.72
C VAL A 232 -8.12 23.38 -28.72
#